data_cd4617b78af53cb9c6c0789a1529b90d
#
_entry.id   cd4617b78af53cb9c6c0789a1529b90d
#
_cell.length_a   1.000
_cell.length_b   1.000
_cell.length_c   1.000
_cell.angle_alpha   90.00
_cell.angle_beta   90.00
_cell.angle_gamma   90.00
#
_symmetry.space_group_name_H-M   'P 1'
#
loop_
_entity.id
_entity.type
_entity.pdbx_description
1 polymer ?
#
loop_
_entity_poly.entity_id
_entity_poly.type
_entity_poly.pdbx_seq_one_letter_code
_entity_poly.pdbx_strand_id
1 'polypeptide(L)'
;MNAITESEISRIAHVLPSFGSLPTELRDAVAREMTLMQFPAGASIFREQDGCQGLPIVLRGRVRVARRLPNGHEVGLYHVEAGETCVLSTSCLLGGSSYGAHGDCLTDVEIAVLPTALFDRLVAEHRPFREDVFHIFGERLMRLMELVEAVGFQRLDQRLAAALLGKGRRIETSHEQIARELGVSRESVSRQLKHFEENGWVKLGRGVIEIVQPRALRAQAAGGDAAGTEVTEPPGTRP
;
A
#
# COMPACT_ATOMS: atom_id res chain seq x y z
N MET A 1 28.44 16.50 -9.46
CA MET A 1 27.58 16.51 -8.27
C MET A 1 27.45 17.96 -7.87
N ASN A 2 26.26 18.52 -7.97
CA ASN A 2 26.03 19.94 -7.65
C ASN A 2 25.49 20.04 -6.22
N ALA A 3 26.03 21.01 -5.45
CA ALA A 3 25.49 21.39 -4.15
C ALA A 3 24.03 21.86 -4.32
N ILE A 4 23.20 21.59 -3.32
CA ILE A 4 21.77 21.94 -3.35
C ILE A 4 21.60 23.45 -3.11
N THR A 5 20.76 24.07 -3.93
CA THR A 5 20.40 25.49 -3.85
C THR A 5 19.25 25.72 -2.86
N GLU A 6 19.07 26.99 -2.43
CA GLU A 6 17.91 27.39 -1.61
C GLU A 6 16.57 27.08 -2.27
N SER A 7 16.47 27.16 -3.60
CA SER A 7 15.29 26.80 -4.36
C SER A 7 14.97 25.29 -4.22
N GLU A 8 16.00 24.45 -4.23
CA GLU A 8 15.84 22.99 -4.06
C GLU A 8 15.53 22.62 -2.61
N ILE A 9 16.11 23.30 -1.63
CA ILE A 9 15.72 23.16 -0.21
C ILE A 9 14.25 23.51 -0.03
N SER A 10 13.76 24.57 -0.68
CA SER A 10 12.34 24.93 -0.64
C SER A 10 11.44 23.84 -1.27
N ARG A 11 11.87 23.20 -2.35
CA ARG A 11 11.15 22.04 -2.95
C ARG A 11 11.13 20.85 -1.99
N ILE A 12 12.24 20.58 -1.32
CA ILE A 12 12.35 19.52 -0.31
C ILE A 12 11.42 19.80 0.88
N ALA A 13 11.29 21.05 1.31
CA ALA A 13 10.41 21.44 2.40
C ALA A 13 8.91 21.19 2.14
N HIS A 14 8.49 21.01 0.87
CA HIS A 14 7.13 20.56 0.55
C HIS A 14 6.94 19.06 0.83
N VAL A 15 8.02 18.28 0.84
CA VAL A 15 8.02 16.83 1.11
C VAL A 15 8.28 16.55 2.58
N LEU A 16 9.22 17.29 3.14
CA LEU A 16 9.68 17.22 4.53
C LEU A 16 9.58 18.64 5.13
N PRO A 17 8.46 19.01 5.75
CA PRO A 17 8.22 20.37 6.27
C PRO A 17 9.29 20.86 7.24
N SER A 18 9.94 19.94 7.96
CA SER A 18 11.04 20.25 8.87
C SER A 18 12.24 20.95 8.21
N PHE A 19 12.42 20.79 6.89
CA PHE A 19 13.48 21.50 6.16
C PHE A 19 13.29 23.03 6.15
N GLY A 20 12.05 23.48 6.29
CA GLY A 20 11.74 24.91 6.44
C GLY A 20 12.13 25.50 7.80
N SER A 21 12.35 24.66 8.81
CA SER A 21 12.66 25.06 10.19
C SER A 21 14.07 24.66 10.66
N LEU A 22 14.95 24.27 9.72
CA LEU A 22 16.32 23.87 10.06
C LEU A 22 17.10 25.03 10.68
N PRO A 23 17.79 24.80 11.82
CA PRO A 23 18.81 25.72 12.33
C PRO A 23 19.90 25.99 11.28
N THR A 24 20.52 27.16 11.32
CA THR A 24 21.52 27.61 10.34
C THR A 24 22.61 26.56 10.11
N GLU A 25 23.17 25.97 11.16
CA GLU A 25 24.23 24.97 11.05
C GLU A 25 23.80 23.71 10.30
N LEU A 26 22.57 23.22 10.55
CA LEU A 26 22.01 22.06 9.85
C LEU A 26 21.64 22.40 8.42
N ARG A 27 21.11 23.60 8.18
CA ARG A 27 20.82 24.12 6.84
C ARG A 27 22.06 24.21 5.97
N ASP A 28 23.17 24.73 6.53
CA ASP A 28 24.46 24.81 5.84
C ASP A 28 25.03 23.41 5.56
N ALA A 29 24.84 22.45 6.47
CA ALA A 29 25.24 21.06 6.25
C ALA A 29 24.40 20.44 5.12
N VAL A 30 23.09 20.64 5.11
CA VAL A 30 22.19 20.20 4.03
C VAL A 30 22.62 20.77 2.68
N ALA A 31 22.90 22.06 2.60
CA ALA A 31 23.34 22.70 1.36
C ALA A 31 24.67 22.16 0.83
N ARG A 32 25.60 21.77 1.71
CA ARG A 32 26.91 21.22 1.33
C ARG A 32 26.90 19.74 1.01
N GLU A 33 26.13 18.94 1.74
CA GLU A 33 26.28 17.48 1.77
C GLU A 33 25.20 16.74 0.98
N MET A 34 23.99 17.31 0.85
CA MET A 34 23.00 16.74 -0.05
C MET A 34 23.40 16.87 -1.52
N THR A 35 23.03 15.90 -2.31
CA THR A 35 23.34 15.88 -3.74
C THR A 35 22.09 15.71 -4.58
N LEU A 36 22.06 16.42 -5.71
CA LEU A 36 21.05 16.27 -6.74
C LEU A 36 21.51 15.24 -7.77
N MET A 37 20.68 14.28 -8.08
CA MET A 37 20.95 13.23 -9.05
C MET A 37 19.81 13.13 -10.05
N GLN A 38 20.14 12.84 -11.31
CA GLN A 38 19.17 12.63 -12.39
C GLN A 38 19.39 11.27 -12.99
N PHE A 39 18.28 10.58 -13.24
CA PHE A 39 18.28 9.25 -13.84
C PHE A 39 17.30 9.23 -15.02
N PRO A 40 17.69 8.68 -16.18
CA PRO A 40 16.77 8.50 -17.29
C PRO A 40 15.77 7.39 -16.99
N ALA A 41 14.65 7.40 -17.70
CA ALA A 41 13.68 6.31 -17.68
C ALA A 41 14.37 4.94 -17.93
N GLY A 42 14.01 3.93 -17.16
CA GLY A 42 14.59 2.58 -17.21
C GLY A 42 15.90 2.41 -16.41
N ALA A 43 16.48 3.49 -15.85
CA ALA A 43 17.64 3.35 -14.97
C ALA A 43 17.25 2.77 -13.61
N SER A 44 18.14 1.98 -13.00
CA SER A 44 18.01 1.48 -11.64
C SER A 44 18.69 2.42 -10.65
N ILE A 45 17.99 2.84 -9.60
CA ILE A 45 18.50 3.73 -8.56
C ILE A 45 19.20 2.92 -7.47
N PHE A 46 18.63 1.78 -7.08
CA PHE A 46 19.20 0.85 -6.10
C PHE A 46 18.76 -0.58 -6.42
N ARG A 47 19.56 -1.56 -5.99
CA ARG A 47 19.31 -2.99 -6.19
C ARG A 47 19.14 -3.71 -4.86
N GLU A 48 18.59 -4.92 -4.93
CA GLU A 48 18.52 -5.82 -3.78
C GLU A 48 19.93 -6.07 -3.23
N GLN A 49 20.07 -6.05 -1.91
CA GLN A 49 21.31 -6.21 -1.14
C GLN A 49 22.31 -5.04 -1.21
N ASP A 50 22.02 -3.98 -1.98
CA ASP A 50 22.83 -2.77 -1.89
C ASP A 50 22.75 -2.17 -0.49
N GLY A 51 23.85 -1.62 0.01
CA GLY A 51 23.87 -0.82 1.23
C GLY A 51 23.19 0.53 1.00
N CYS A 52 22.43 0.99 1.98
CA CYS A 52 21.78 2.30 1.89
C CYS A 52 22.80 3.43 2.02
N GLN A 53 22.87 4.29 1.02
CA GLN A 53 23.80 5.43 0.99
C GLN A 53 23.17 6.75 1.46
N GLY A 54 21.84 6.78 1.63
CA GLY A 54 21.10 7.96 2.05
C GLY A 54 19.60 7.86 1.80
N LEU A 55 18.87 8.90 2.20
CA LEU A 55 17.43 9.04 1.96
C LEU A 55 17.20 9.76 0.62
N PRO A 56 16.66 9.08 -0.41
CA PRO A 56 16.25 9.73 -1.65
C PRO A 56 14.91 10.43 -1.46
N ILE A 57 14.82 11.67 -1.92
CA ILE A 57 13.61 12.48 -2.00
C ILE A 57 13.35 12.71 -3.48
N VAL A 58 12.24 12.20 -4.01
CA VAL A 58 11.89 12.35 -5.42
C VAL A 58 11.34 13.76 -5.65
N LEU A 59 12.05 14.57 -6.44
CA LEU A 59 11.65 15.92 -6.80
C LEU A 59 10.87 15.97 -8.11
N ARG A 60 11.12 15.01 -9.02
CA ARG A 60 10.43 14.87 -10.30
C ARG A 60 10.47 13.43 -10.76
N GLY A 61 9.41 12.99 -11.44
CA GLY A 61 9.31 11.65 -12.03
C GLY A 61 8.69 10.64 -11.09
N ARG A 62 8.84 9.36 -11.47
CA ARG A 62 8.23 8.22 -10.77
C ARG A 62 9.21 7.05 -10.74
N VAL A 63 9.35 6.43 -9.58
CA VAL A 63 10.18 5.23 -9.33
C VAL A 63 9.26 4.07 -8.96
N ARG A 64 9.44 2.93 -9.62
CA ARG A 64 8.79 1.66 -9.25
C ARG A 64 9.71 0.92 -8.29
N VAL A 65 9.19 0.53 -7.15
CA VAL A 65 9.88 -0.36 -6.21
C VAL A 65 9.30 -1.77 -6.37
N ALA A 66 10.17 -2.73 -6.65
CA ALA A 66 9.77 -4.11 -6.90
C ALA A 66 10.76 -5.10 -6.27
N ARG A 67 10.30 -6.31 -6.02
CA ARG A 67 11.11 -7.42 -5.49
C ARG A 67 11.11 -8.59 -6.45
N ARG A 68 12.28 -9.18 -6.66
CA ARG A 68 12.41 -10.42 -7.42
C ARG A 68 12.19 -11.62 -6.52
N LEU A 69 11.28 -12.48 -6.91
CA LEU A 69 11.01 -13.74 -6.21
C LEU A 69 12.02 -14.82 -6.62
N PRO A 70 12.24 -15.88 -5.80
CA PRO A 70 13.16 -16.98 -6.12
C PRO A 70 12.82 -17.71 -7.43
N ASN A 71 11.56 -17.67 -7.89
CA ASN A 71 11.10 -18.24 -9.15
C ASN A 71 11.35 -17.34 -10.36
N GLY A 72 12.03 -16.19 -10.20
CA GLY A 72 12.35 -15.22 -11.24
C GLY A 72 11.23 -14.21 -11.56
N HIS A 73 10.05 -14.36 -10.98
CA HIS A 73 8.98 -13.37 -11.15
C HIS A 73 9.25 -12.11 -10.33
N GLU A 74 8.82 -10.96 -10.86
CA GLU A 74 8.85 -9.70 -10.12
C GLU A 74 7.47 -9.37 -9.53
N VAL A 75 7.48 -8.89 -8.29
CA VAL A 75 6.31 -8.34 -7.62
C VAL A 75 6.54 -6.86 -7.38
N GLY A 76 5.70 -6.01 -7.99
CA GLY A 76 5.66 -4.58 -7.68
C GLY A 76 5.17 -4.37 -6.26
N LEU A 77 5.92 -3.63 -5.46
CA LEU A 77 5.57 -3.32 -4.08
C LEU A 77 4.82 -1.99 -4.00
N TYR A 78 5.38 -0.94 -4.57
CA TYR A 78 4.79 0.41 -4.63
C TYR A 78 5.54 1.30 -5.61
N HIS A 79 5.00 2.50 -5.81
CA HIS A 79 5.67 3.59 -6.53
C HIS A 79 6.09 4.68 -5.55
N VAL A 80 7.16 5.40 -5.89
CA VAL A 80 7.56 6.65 -5.23
C VAL A 80 7.39 7.76 -6.27
N GLU A 81 6.54 8.70 -5.97
CA GLU A 81 6.19 9.82 -6.84
C GLU A 81 6.96 11.09 -6.46
N ALA A 82 6.88 12.09 -7.34
CA ALA A 82 7.37 13.43 -6.98
C ALA A 82 6.68 13.92 -5.70
N GLY A 83 7.46 14.40 -4.75
CA GLY A 83 6.97 14.78 -3.43
C GLY A 83 6.96 13.64 -2.40
N GLU A 84 7.59 12.51 -2.68
CA GLU A 84 7.67 11.38 -1.75
C GLU A 84 9.12 10.95 -1.47
N THR A 85 9.29 10.21 -0.36
CA THR A 85 10.54 9.53 0.01
C THR A 85 10.38 8.01 -0.13
N CYS A 86 11.51 7.31 -0.28
CA CYS A 86 11.51 5.85 -0.32
C CYS A 86 11.47 5.25 1.09
N VAL A 87 10.37 4.57 1.43
CA VAL A 87 10.18 3.91 2.74
C VAL A 87 11.22 2.82 3.00
N LEU A 88 11.64 2.07 1.95
CA LEU A 88 12.72 1.09 2.11
C LEU A 88 14.04 1.76 2.49
N SER A 89 14.36 2.92 1.90
CA SER A 89 15.54 3.68 2.29
C SER A 89 15.45 4.15 3.73
N THR A 90 14.28 4.67 4.14
CA THR A 90 14.06 5.05 5.54
C THR A 90 14.22 3.86 6.49
N SER A 91 13.64 2.69 6.14
CA SER A 91 13.78 1.46 6.92
C SER A 91 15.24 0.98 7.01
N CYS A 92 15.97 1.02 5.89
CA CYS A 92 17.40 0.66 5.85
C CYS A 92 18.25 1.59 6.72
N LEU A 93 18.01 2.91 6.65
CA LEU A 93 18.74 3.90 7.44
C LEU A 93 18.47 3.73 8.95
N LEU A 94 17.21 3.55 9.35
CA LEU A 94 16.86 3.37 10.76
C LEU A 94 17.28 1.99 11.31
N GLY A 95 17.27 0.95 10.48
CA GLY A 95 17.52 -0.43 10.89
C GLY A 95 18.91 -0.97 10.58
N GLY A 96 19.77 -0.21 9.88
CA GLY A 96 21.13 -0.65 9.51
C GLY A 96 21.13 -1.86 8.55
N SER A 97 20.03 -2.08 7.80
CA SER A 97 19.91 -3.21 6.88
C SER A 97 20.22 -2.81 5.42
N SER A 98 20.39 -3.79 4.54
CA SER A 98 20.46 -3.58 3.09
C SER A 98 19.05 -3.54 2.45
N TYR A 99 18.98 -3.08 1.18
CA TYR A 99 17.72 -3.07 0.44
C TYR A 99 17.18 -4.49 0.21
N GLY A 100 15.93 -4.71 0.56
CA GLY A 100 15.20 -5.96 0.30
C GLY A 100 14.46 -5.99 -1.05
N ALA A 101 14.64 -4.95 -1.88
CA ALA A 101 14.00 -4.79 -3.18
C ALA A 101 14.87 -3.89 -4.08
N HIS A 102 14.47 -3.67 -5.33
CA HIS A 102 15.12 -2.76 -6.28
C HIS A 102 14.19 -1.61 -6.66
N GLY A 103 14.77 -0.50 -7.12
CA GLY A 103 14.05 0.69 -7.56
C GLY A 103 14.43 1.11 -8.96
N ASP A 104 13.46 1.12 -9.90
CA ASP A 104 13.66 1.46 -11.31
C ASP A 104 12.86 2.70 -11.69
N CYS A 105 13.45 3.57 -12.48
CA CYS A 105 12.84 4.79 -12.99
C CYS A 105 11.79 4.46 -14.07
N LEU A 106 10.52 4.79 -13.85
CA LEU A 106 9.46 4.66 -14.87
C LEU A 106 9.47 5.84 -15.85
N THR A 107 9.96 6.99 -15.43
CA THR A 107 10.14 8.21 -16.22
C THR A 107 11.54 8.74 -15.95
N ASP A 108 11.92 9.85 -16.58
CA ASP A 108 13.09 10.61 -16.13
C ASP A 108 12.84 11.10 -14.70
N VAL A 109 13.79 10.85 -13.81
CA VAL A 109 13.68 11.09 -12.36
C VAL A 109 14.77 12.04 -11.91
N GLU A 110 14.38 13.01 -11.08
CA GLU A 110 15.29 13.86 -10.32
C GLU A 110 15.09 13.59 -8.82
N ILE A 111 16.17 13.27 -8.13
CA ILE A 111 16.18 13.01 -6.69
C ILE A 111 17.19 13.90 -5.97
N ALA A 112 16.82 14.36 -4.78
CA ALA A 112 17.76 14.88 -3.80
C ALA A 112 18.12 13.74 -2.82
N VAL A 113 19.40 13.48 -2.61
CA VAL A 113 19.87 12.43 -1.72
C VAL A 113 20.44 13.05 -0.45
N LEU A 114 19.84 12.74 0.69
CA LEU A 114 20.33 13.07 2.02
C LEU A 114 21.26 11.95 2.49
N PRO A 115 22.59 12.19 2.61
CA PRO A 115 23.56 11.15 3.01
C PRO A 115 23.25 10.56 4.38
N THR A 116 23.63 9.29 4.62
CA THR A 116 23.37 8.56 5.87
C THR A 116 23.82 9.34 7.11
N ALA A 117 25.07 9.85 7.11
CA ALA A 117 25.60 10.58 8.26
C ALA A 117 24.80 11.85 8.59
N LEU A 118 24.33 12.56 7.55
CA LEU A 118 23.51 13.76 7.75
C LEU A 118 22.07 13.39 8.17
N PHE A 119 21.52 12.29 7.64
CA PHE A 119 20.24 11.73 8.09
C PHE A 119 20.26 11.42 9.59
N ASP A 120 21.29 10.69 10.05
CA ASP A 120 21.46 10.32 11.46
C ASP A 120 21.58 11.56 12.34
N ARG A 121 22.36 12.54 11.89
CA ARG A 121 22.49 13.81 12.59
C ARG A 121 21.17 14.58 12.69
N LEU A 122 20.41 14.67 11.59
CA LEU A 122 19.10 15.34 11.60
C LEU A 122 18.08 14.60 12.49
N VAL A 123 18.08 13.27 12.49
CA VAL A 123 17.24 12.47 13.40
C VAL A 123 17.59 12.71 14.86
N ALA A 124 18.89 12.83 15.18
CA ALA A 124 19.35 13.05 16.54
C ALA A 124 19.10 14.48 17.06
N GLU A 125 19.44 15.48 16.24
CA GLU A 125 19.54 16.89 16.66
C GLU A 125 18.28 17.71 16.32
N HIS A 126 17.48 17.32 15.30
CA HIS A 126 16.33 18.12 14.84
C HIS A 126 15.01 17.37 15.01
N ARG A 127 14.33 17.67 16.14
CA ARG A 127 13.07 17.02 16.50
C ARG A 127 12.00 17.07 15.38
N PRO A 128 11.76 18.21 14.68
CA PRO A 128 10.79 18.24 13.58
C PRO A 128 11.11 17.24 12.46
N PHE A 129 12.39 17.08 12.09
CA PHE A 129 12.78 16.09 11.07
C PHE A 129 12.49 14.66 11.52
N ARG A 130 12.79 14.34 12.76
CA ARG A 130 12.46 13.04 13.34
C ARG A 130 10.95 12.77 13.33
N GLU A 131 10.13 13.79 13.64
CA GLU A 131 8.67 13.69 13.58
C GLU A 131 8.17 13.47 12.14
N ASP A 132 8.71 14.15 11.13
CA ASP A 132 8.42 13.92 9.71
C ASP A 132 8.74 12.46 9.30
N VAL A 133 9.91 11.95 9.68
CA VAL A 133 10.33 10.58 9.38
C VAL A 133 9.35 9.55 9.98
N PHE A 134 8.98 9.72 11.24
CA PHE A 134 8.01 8.82 11.88
C PHE A 134 6.61 8.96 11.31
N HIS A 135 6.18 10.15 10.92
CA HIS A 135 4.89 10.38 10.30
C HIS A 135 4.79 9.63 8.96
N ILE A 136 5.77 9.81 8.07
CA ILE A 136 5.83 9.10 6.78
C ILE A 136 5.80 7.58 6.99
N PHE A 137 6.55 7.08 7.97
CA PHE A 137 6.58 5.64 8.27
C PHE A 137 5.23 5.15 8.81
N GLY A 138 4.59 5.92 9.68
CA GLY A 138 3.28 5.62 10.23
C GLY A 138 2.18 5.58 9.17
N GLU A 139 2.14 6.56 8.26
CA GLU A 139 1.19 6.57 7.14
C GLU A 139 1.35 5.33 6.23
N ARG A 140 2.60 4.95 5.93
CA ARG A 140 2.83 3.76 5.10
C ARG A 140 2.41 2.48 5.80
N LEU A 141 2.64 2.37 7.11
CA LEU A 141 2.17 1.23 7.90
C LEU A 141 0.65 1.13 7.87
N MET A 142 -0.06 2.25 8.05
CA MET A 142 -1.51 2.29 7.98
C MET A 142 -2.03 1.85 6.61
N ARG A 143 -1.46 2.37 5.51
CA ARG A 143 -1.81 1.94 4.15
C ARG A 143 -1.57 0.44 3.91
N LEU A 144 -0.49 -0.12 4.47
CA LEU A 144 -0.22 -1.55 4.40
C LEU A 144 -1.27 -2.35 5.16
N MET A 145 -1.68 -1.90 6.34
CA MET A 145 -2.75 -2.54 7.12
C MET A 145 -4.08 -2.52 6.37
N GLU A 146 -4.45 -1.40 5.75
CA GLU A 146 -5.63 -1.28 4.89
C GLU A 146 -5.58 -2.27 3.71
N LEU A 147 -4.42 -2.41 3.07
CA LEU A 147 -4.24 -3.37 1.97
C LEU A 147 -4.39 -4.82 2.45
N VAL A 148 -3.80 -5.16 3.59
CA VAL A 148 -3.94 -6.49 4.21
C VAL A 148 -5.39 -6.77 4.58
N GLU A 149 -6.10 -5.78 5.12
CA GLU A 149 -7.54 -5.89 5.38
C GLU A 149 -8.32 -6.13 4.08
N ALA A 150 -8.09 -5.32 3.03
CA ALA A 150 -8.77 -5.45 1.75
C ALA A 150 -8.59 -6.86 1.14
N VAL A 151 -7.34 -7.37 1.12
CA VAL A 151 -7.03 -8.74 0.66
C VAL A 151 -7.68 -9.80 1.55
N GLY A 152 -7.70 -9.56 2.86
CA GLY A 152 -8.37 -10.43 3.84
C GLY A 152 -9.88 -10.47 3.63
N PHE A 153 -10.51 -9.34 3.33
CA PHE A 153 -11.94 -9.26 3.06
C PHE A 153 -12.33 -9.96 1.75
N GLN A 154 -11.58 -9.78 0.67
CA GLN A 154 -11.84 -10.47 -0.59
C GLN A 154 -11.78 -12.00 -0.44
N ARG A 155 -10.87 -12.52 0.41
CA ARG A 155 -10.84 -13.96 0.72
C ARG A 155 -11.93 -14.40 1.69
N LEU A 156 -12.39 -13.50 2.55
CA LEU A 156 -13.46 -13.82 3.51
C LEU A 156 -14.82 -13.94 2.84
N ASP A 157 -15.17 -13.07 1.93
CA ASP A 157 -16.44 -13.12 1.19
C ASP A 157 -16.57 -14.41 0.38
N GLN A 158 -15.49 -14.81 -0.34
CA GLN A 158 -15.41 -16.06 -1.08
C GLN A 158 -15.56 -17.28 -0.16
N ARG A 159 -14.80 -17.30 0.95
CA ARG A 159 -14.80 -18.39 1.93
C ARG A 159 -16.15 -18.48 2.64
N LEU A 160 -16.75 -17.32 2.99
CA LEU A 160 -18.06 -17.25 3.62
C LEU A 160 -19.16 -17.74 2.67
N ALA A 161 -19.15 -17.28 1.41
CA ALA A 161 -20.08 -17.74 0.39
C ALA A 161 -19.99 -19.27 0.18
N ALA A 162 -18.79 -19.82 0.07
CA ALA A 162 -18.55 -21.26 -0.04
C ALA A 162 -19.04 -22.04 1.20
N ALA A 163 -18.75 -21.53 2.40
CA ALA A 163 -19.19 -22.15 3.66
C ALA A 163 -20.72 -22.18 3.80
N LEU A 164 -21.40 -21.10 3.41
CA LEU A 164 -22.87 -21.04 3.43
C LEU A 164 -23.47 -22.02 2.42
N LEU A 165 -22.95 -22.06 1.19
CA LEU A 165 -23.43 -22.97 0.15
C LEU A 165 -23.31 -24.46 0.55
N GLY A 166 -22.24 -24.81 1.30
CA GLY A 166 -22.04 -26.17 1.82
C GLY A 166 -23.02 -26.61 2.91
N LYS A 167 -23.73 -25.66 3.55
CA LYS A 167 -24.66 -25.92 4.66
C LYS A 167 -26.13 -26.01 4.23
N GLY A 168 -26.44 -25.75 2.97
CA GLY A 168 -27.81 -25.80 2.45
C GLY A 168 -28.51 -24.43 2.42
N ARG A 169 -29.83 -24.43 2.07
CA ARG A 169 -30.58 -23.17 1.84
C ARG A 169 -30.98 -22.43 3.11
N ARG A 170 -31.19 -23.14 4.20
CA ARG A 170 -31.55 -22.60 5.52
C ARG A 170 -30.56 -23.12 6.54
N ILE A 171 -29.82 -22.22 7.16
CA ILE A 171 -28.69 -22.54 7.99
C ILE A 171 -28.97 -22.03 9.40
N GLU A 172 -29.12 -22.96 10.35
CA GLU A 172 -29.24 -22.63 11.77
C GLU A 172 -27.82 -22.52 12.38
N THR A 173 -27.38 -21.30 12.54
CA THR A 173 -26.01 -21.01 13.04
C THR A 173 -25.92 -19.59 13.58
N SER A 174 -24.91 -19.32 14.40
CA SER A 174 -24.54 -17.97 14.84
C SER A 174 -23.35 -17.43 14.05
N HIS A 175 -23.24 -16.10 13.99
CA HIS A 175 -22.07 -15.43 13.40
C HIS A 175 -20.78 -15.83 14.11
N GLU A 176 -20.85 -16.11 15.41
CA GLU A 176 -19.71 -16.61 16.22
C GLU A 176 -19.24 -18.01 15.78
N GLN A 177 -20.19 -18.92 15.44
CA GLN A 177 -19.85 -20.25 14.95
C GLN A 177 -19.15 -20.17 13.58
N ILE A 178 -19.71 -19.38 12.66
CA ILE A 178 -19.10 -19.16 11.34
C ILE A 178 -17.71 -18.53 11.50
N ALA A 179 -17.55 -17.55 12.40
CA ALA A 179 -16.28 -16.89 12.67
C ALA A 179 -15.22 -17.89 13.12
N ARG A 180 -15.55 -18.79 14.03
CA ARG A 180 -14.66 -19.87 14.47
C ARG A 180 -14.29 -20.84 13.35
N GLU A 181 -15.26 -21.25 12.53
CA GLU A 181 -15.02 -22.13 11.38
C GLU A 181 -14.09 -21.50 10.33
N LEU A 182 -14.23 -20.21 10.10
CA LEU A 182 -13.44 -19.47 9.12
C LEU A 182 -12.12 -18.89 9.69
N GLY A 183 -11.90 -18.97 11.01
CA GLY A 183 -10.72 -18.42 11.66
C GLY A 183 -10.61 -16.88 11.60
N VAL A 184 -11.76 -16.19 11.70
CA VAL A 184 -11.85 -14.73 11.63
C VAL A 184 -12.66 -14.17 12.81
N SER A 185 -12.72 -12.83 12.95
CA SER A 185 -13.53 -12.20 14.00
C SER A 185 -15.03 -12.28 13.69
N ARG A 186 -15.86 -12.32 14.74
CA ARG A 186 -17.32 -12.27 14.61
C ARG A 186 -17.81 -11.00 13.89
N GLU A 187 -17.15 -9.87 14.16
CA GLU A 187 -17.44 -8.58 13.55
C GLU A 187 -17.23 -8.62 12.03
N SER A 188 -16.16 -9.26 11.57
CA SER A 188 -15.86 -9.42 10.14
C SER A 188 -16.95 -10.27 9.45
N VAL A 189 -17.36 -11.39 10.05
CA VAL A 189 -18.46 -12.21 9.53
C VAL A 189 -19.76 -11.42 9.52
N SER A 190 -20.06 -10.67 10.58
CA SER A 190 -21.29 -9.89 10.67
C SER A 190 -21.37 -8.81 9.59
N ARG A 191 -20.28 -8.10 9.33
CA ARG A 191 -20.19 -7.10 8.25
C ARG A 191 -20.40 -7.74 6.88
N GLN A 192 -19.76 -8.88 6.64
CA GLN A 192 -19.86 -9.55 5.36
C GLN A 192 -21.23 -10.16 5.09
N LEU A 193 -21.87 -10.74 6.12
CA LEU A 193 -23.25 -11.23 6.01
C LEU A 193 -24.24 -10.10 5.75
N LYS A 194 -24.04 -8.95 6.39
CA LYS A 194 -24.86 -7.76 6.13
C LYS A 194 -24.70 -7.28 4.70
N HIS A 195 -23.48 -7.26 4.16
CA HIS A 195 -23.23 -6.97 2.75
C HIS A 195 -23.95 -7.95 1.82
N PHE A 196 -23.94 -9.26 2.11
CA PHE A 196 -24.69 -10.25 1.34
C PHE A 196 -26.21 -10.04 1.43
N GLU A 197 -26.72 -9.58 2.58
CA GLU A 197 -28.13 -9.26 2.77
C GLU A 197 -28.54 -8.01 1.98
N GLU A 198 -27.74 -6.96 2.01
CA GLU A 198 -27.93 -5.72 1.25
C GLU A 198 -27.97 -5.97 -0.26
N ASN A 199 -27.21 -6.95 -0.74
CA ASN A 199 -27.26 -7.42 -2.14
C ASN A 199 -28.38 -8.42 -2.42
N GLY A 200 -29.21 -8.78 -1.42
CA GLY A 200 -30.30 -9.71 -1.57
C GLY A 200 -29.90 -11.17 -1.77
N TRP A 201 -28.64 -11.54 -1.50
CA TRP A 201 -28.15 -12.91 -1.67
C TRP A 201 -28.55 -13.82 -0.52
N VAL A 202 -28.63 -13.26 0.67
CA VAL A 202 -29.09 -13.95 1.89
C VAL A 202 -30.13 -13.11 2.62
N LYS A 203 -30.87 -13.76 3.53
CA LYS A 203 -31.75 -13.10 4.52
C LYS A 203 -31.29 -13.53 5.90
N LEU A 204 -31.06 -12.55 6.76
CA LEU A 204 -30.61 -12.78 8.13
C LEU A 204 -31.81 -12.81 9.09
N GLY A 205 -31.83 -13.81 10.00
CA GLY A 205 -32.78 -13.95 11.08
C GLY A 205 -32.06 -14.25 12.39
N ARG A 206 -32.80 -14.32 13.49
CA ARG A 206 -32.24 -14.64 14.79
C ARG A 206 -31.72 -16.09 14.84
N GLY A 207 -30.40 -16.26 14.66
CA GLY A 207 -29.75 -17.56 14.62
C GLY A 207 -29.99 -18.38 13.35
N VAL A 208 -30.49 -17.74 12.28
CA VAL A 208 -30.81 -18.39 11.00
C VAL A 208 -30.35 -17.52 9.85
N ILE A 209 -29.73 -18.13 8.85
CA ILE A 209 -29.36 -17.51 7.58
C ILE A 209 -30.06 -18.28 6.47
N GLU A 210 -30.81 -17.58 5.62
CA GLU A 210 -31.49 -18.16 4.48
C GLU A 210 -30.84 -17.69 3.18
N ILE A 211 -30.45 -18.62 2.31
CA ILE A 211 -29.89 -18.30 1.00
C ILE A 211 -31.03 -18.00 0.02
N VAL A 212 -31.12 -16.73 -0.41
CA VAL A 212 -32.14 -16.25 -1.36
C VAL A 212 -31.65 -16.45 -2.79
N GLN A 213 -30.40 -16.10 -3.09
CA GLN A 213 -29.84 -16.18 -4.43
C GLN A 213 -28.59 -17.11 -4.48
N PRO A 214 -28.77 -18.44 -4.61
CA PRO A 214 -27.65 -19.38 -4.63
C PRO A 214 -26.69 -19.19 -5.80
N ARG A 215 -27.17 -18.66 -6.95
CA ARG A 215 -26.31 -18.39 -8.12
C ARG A 215 -25.33 -17.26 -7.85
N ALA A 216 -25.79 -16.17 -7.24
CA ALA A 216 -24.93 -15.04 -6.87
C ALA A 216 -23.86 -15.45 -5.85
N LEU A 217 -24.24 -16.24 -4.81
CA LEU A 217 -23.27 -16.77 -3.85
C LEU A 217 -22.25 -17.72 -4.49
N ARG A 218 -22.64 -18.51 -5.51
CA ARG A 218 -21.69 -19.35 -6.25
C ARG A 218 -20.70 -18.53 -7.06
N ALA A 219 -21.15 -17.48 -7.73
CA ALA A 219 -20.27 -16.55 -8.44
C ALA A 219 -19.27 -15.90 -7.47
N GLN A 220 -19.76 -15.45 -6.32
CA GLN A 220 -18.91 -14.89 -5.27
C GLN A 220 -17.89 -15.90 -4.73
N ALA A 221 -18.31 -17.13 -4.46
CA ALA A 221 -17.41 -18.19 -3.99
C ALA A 221 -16.32 -18.55 -5.02
N ALA A 222 -16.61 -18.38 -6.31
CA ALA A 222 -15.68 -18.62 -7.41
C ALA A 222 -14.73 -17.42 -7.71
N GLY A 223 -14.88 -16.30 -6.98
CA GLY A 223 -14.05 -15.10 -7.22
C GLY A 223 -14.52 -14.22 -8.38
N GLY A 224 -15.74 -14.39 -8.85
CA GLY A 224 -16.36 -13.53 -9.87
C GLY A 224 -17.11 -12.36 -9.21
N ASP A 225 -16.93 -11.15 -9.74
CA ASP A 225 -17.75 -9.99 -9.37
C ASP A 225 -19.20 -10.25 -9.77
N ALA A 226 -20.08 -10.45 -8.78
CA ALA A 226 -21.51 -10.64 -9.00
C ALA A 226 -22.27 -9.32 -9.33
N ALA A 227 -21.55 -8.23 -9.52
CA ALA A 227 -22.08 -6.90 -9.87
C ALA A 227 -21.96 -6.62 -11.37
N GLY A 228 -22.65 -7.39 -12.22
CA GLY A 228 -22.67 -7.02 -13.64
C GLY A 228 -23.10 -8.14 -14.57
N THR A 229 -24.41 -8.44 -14.65
CA THR A 229 -25.05 -8.83 -15.91
C THR A 229 -26.58 -8.88 -15.75
N GLU A 230 -27.23 -7.74 -15.80
CA GLU A 230 -28.54 -7.64 -16.43
C GLU A 230 -28.33 -7.02 -17.83
N VAL A 231 -27.99 -7.84 -18.79
CA VAL A 231 -28.20 -7.50 -20.20
C VAL A 231 -29.66 -7.81 -20.49
N THR A 232 -30.47 -6.78 -20.45
CA THR A 232 -31.84 -6.78 -21.02
C THR A 232 -31.69 -6.90 -22.54
N GLU A 233 -32.02 -8.07 -23.10
CA GLU A 233 -32.24 -8.25 -24.52
C GLU A 233 -33.44 -7.39 -24.97
N PRO A 234 -33.35 -6.58 -26.05
CA PRO A 234 -34.52 -5.89 -26.58
C PRO A 234 -35.42 -6.89 -27.33
N PRO A 235 -36.78 -6.71 -27.26
CA PRO A 235 -37.71 -7.62 -27.93
C PRO A 235 -37.57 -7.54 -29.46
N GLY A 236 -37.35 -8.69 -30.07
CA GLY A 236 -37.22 -8.85 -31.49
C GLY A 236 -38.47 -8.42 -32.26
N THR A 237 -38.27 -7.58 -33.24
CA THR A 237 -39.19 -7.34 -34.38
C THR A 237 -39.16 -8.55 -35.29
N ARG A 238 -40.30 -9.21 -35.42
CA ARG A 238 -40.58 -10.16 -36.53
C ARG A 238 -41.27 -9.43 -37.67
N PRO A 239 -41.13 -9.98 -38.87
CA PRO A 239 -41.36 -9.34 -40.17
C PRO A 239 -42.80 -9.05 -40.47
#